data_232127d729fd7c53e5994280cc5aa11a
#
_entry.id   232127d729fd7c53e5994280cc5aa11a
#
_cell.length_a   1.000
_cell.length_b   1.000
_cell.length_c   1.000
_cell.angle_alpha   90.00
_cell.angle_beta   90.00
_cell.angle_gamma   90.00
#
_symmetry.space_group_name_H-M   'P 1'
#
loop_
_entity.id
_entity.type
_entity.pdbx_description
1 polymer ?
#
loop_
_entity_poly.entity_id
_entity_poly.type
_entity_poly.pdbx_seq_one_letter_code
_entity_poly.pdbx_strand_id
1 'polypeptide(L)'
;MQVKIRATEPQAAFLGLHCKFPAFVGGFGVGKSEVMCNSALLDSLEGGSASTIAMYEPTYDLVRLILAPRMEEKLQEWGVRYKYNKSDNIIYTSNRQLGDFVLRTLDNPARIVGYESFRAKIDELDTLKMEHATEAWNKIIARNRQKPDTYVATSPKPVNTVSIFTTPEGFRFVHDRWAVKRKPGYEMIQASTLSNPFLPDDYVQSLRDTYPDQLIDAYINGEFVNLTSGSVYYAYKRQRNSSRETIQPGETLFIGQDFNVGQMASTVYVQRGRVWHAVAELKEMFDTPDVIRAITERWKDNGHHIVMYPDASGKNRKSNNASTSDIAQLQQAGFEIRANASNPAVKDRVSAMNKALESCTVMVNEVACPVTARCLEQQAYDKNGEPDKKSGNDHQNDATTYPIAYELPIVKPVLHIPVSFAL
;
A
#
# COMPACT_ATOMS: atom_id res chain seq x y z
N MET A 1 -39.21 -1.34 -7.18
CA MET A 1 -38.11 -0.86 -8.02
C MET A 1 -37.23 -2.06 -8.34
N GLN A 2 -36.94 -2.36 -9.62
CA GLN A 2 -35.97 -3.40 -9.98
C GLN A 2 -34.61 -2.74 -10.21
N VAL A 3 -33.63 -3.09 -9.40
CA VAL A 3 -32.24 -2.69 -9.59
C VAL A 3 -31.52 -3.80 -10.33
N LYS A 4 -30.82 -3.49 -11.42
CA LYS A 4 -30.00 -4.44 -12.17
C LYS A 4 -28.53 -4.21 -11.77
N ILE A 5 -27.92 -5.19 -11.13
CA ILE A 5 -26.49 -5.19 -10.85
C ILE A 5 -25.76 -5.72 -12.08
N ARG A 6 -24.81 -4.91 -12.60
CA ARG A 6 -23.84 -5.40 -13.59
C ARG A 6 -22.68 -6.01 -12.84
N ALA A 7 -22.40 -7.27 -13.07
CA ALA A 7 -21.31 -7.98 -12.40
C ALA A 7 -20.51 -8.78 -13.43
N THR A 8 -19.19 -8.86 -13.22
CA THR A 8 -18.34 -9.82 -13.92
C THR A 8 -18.64 -11.23 -13.42
N GLU A 9 -18.20 -12.25 -14.15
CA GLU A 9 -18.41 -13.65 -13.72
C GLU A 9 -17.89 -13.94 -12.31
N PRO A 10 -16.62 -13.54 -11.92
CA PRO A 10 -16.16 -13.73 -10.56
C PRO A 10 -16.96 -12.96 -9.51
N GLN A 11 -17.42 -11.74 -9.84
CA GLN A 11 -18.26 -10.95 -8.93
C GLN A 11 -19.62 -11.64 -8.71
N ALA A 12 -20.23 -12.15 -9.77
CA ALA A 12 -21.48 -12.90 -9.67
C ALA A 12 -21.31 -14.18 -8.84
N ALA A 13 -20.22 -14.91 -9.06
CA ALA A 13 -19.88 -16.09 -8.26
C ALA A 13 -19.73 -15.75 -6.78
N PHE A 14 -19.05 -14.64 -6.45
CA PHE A 14 -18.91 -14.18 -5.07
C PHE A 14 -20.24 -13.80 -4.43
N LEU A 15 -21.09 -13.07 -5.13
CA LEU A 15 -22.43 -12.70 -4.64
C LEU A 15 -23.33 -13.91 -4.39
N GLY A 16 -23.08 -15.02 -5.10
CA GLY A 16 -23.75 -16.31 -4.91
C GLY A 16 -23.22 -17.17 -3.77
N LEU A 17 -22.16 -16.74 -3.04
CA LEU A 17 -21.64 -17.50 -1.90
C LEU A 17 -22.57 -17.40 -0.69
N HIS A 18 -22.83 -18.55 -0.06
CA HIS A 18 -23.69 -18.68 1.11
C HIS A 18 -22.94 -19.15 2.37
N CYS A 19 -21.64 -18.84 2.46
CA CYS A 19 -20.80 -19.20 3.58
C CYS A 19 -20.71 -18.08 4.65
N LYS A 20 -20.15 -18.39 5.81
CA LYS A 20 -19.99 -17.45 6.94
C LYS A 20 -18.93 -16.40 6.66
N PHE A 21 -17.84 -16.78 5.98
CA PHE A 21 -16.66 -15.97 5.73
C PHE A 21 -16.25 -16.03 4.26
N PRO A 22 -17.01 -15.37 3.36
CA PRO A 22 -16.63 -15.28 1.96
C PRO A 22 -15.48 -14.30 1.75
N ALA A 23 -14.54 -14.64 0.86
CA ALA A 23 -13.46 -13.76 0.43
C ALA A 23 -13.49 -13.58 -1.10
N PHE A 24 -13.29 -12.35 -1.56
CA PHE A 24 -13.02 -12.00 -2.95
C PHE A 24 -11.57 -11.51 -3.04
N VAL A 25 -10.72 -12.33 -3.58
CA VAL A 25 -9.28 -12.06 -3.73
C VAL A 25 -8.99 -11.80 -5.20
N GLY A 26 -8.32 -10.71 -5.52
CA GLY A 26 -8.08 -10.45 -6.93
C GLY A 26 -7.12 -9.31 -7.22
N GLY A 27 -6.65 -9.26 -8.47
CA GLY A 27 -5.72 -8.27 -8.96
C GLY A 27 -6.26 -6.84 -8.91
N PHE A 28 -5.40 -5.88 -9.26
CA PHE A 28 -5.81 -4.48 -9.37
C PHE A 28 -6.84 -4.30 -10.49
N GLY A 29 -7.84 -3.46 -10.24
CA GLY A 29 -8.86 -3.18 -11.25
C GLY A 29 -9.90 -4.30 -11.47
N VAL A 30 -9.82 -5.44 -10.75
CA VAL A 30 -10.80 -6.54 -10.89
C VAL A 30 -12.22 -6.18 -10.41
N GLY A 31 -12.38 -5.03 -9.73
CA GLY A 31 -13.66 -4.53 -9.24
C GLY A 31 -14.00 -5.00 -7.80
N LYS A 32 -13.01 -5.15 -6.92
CA LYS A 32 -13.20 -5.51 -5.50
C LYS A 32 -14.16 -4.56 -4.78
N SER A 33 -13.89 -3.27 -4.83
CA SER A 33 -14.71 -2.25 -4.14
C SER A 33 -16.12 -2.17 -4.75
N GLU A 34 -16.27 -2.44 -6.06
CA GLU A 34 -17.57 -2.51 -6.74
C GLU A 34 -18.42 -3.64 -6.16
N VAL A 35 -17.89 -4.87 -6.12
CA VAL A 35 -18.63 -6.02 -5.60
C VAL A 35 -18.83 -5.93 -4.08
N MET A 36 -17.91 -5.28 -3.35
CA MET A 36 -18.07 -5.01 -1.92
C MET A 36 -19.28 -4.13 -1.64
N CYS A 37 -19.41 -3.00 -2.34
CA CYS A 37 -20.52 -2.08 -2.16
C CYS A 37 -21.85 -2.73 -2.59
N ASN A 38 -21.90 -3.43 -3.72
CA ASN A 38 -23.08 -4.17 -4.14
C ASN A 38 -23.48 -5.24 -3.12
N SER A 39 -22.51 -6.01 -2.59
CA SER A 39 -22.73 -6.99 -1.54
C SER A 39 -23.25 -6.35 -0.24
N ALA A 40 -22.76 -5.15 0.12
CA ALA A 40 -23.22 -4.41 1.29
C ALA A 40 -24.69 -3.98 1.15
N LEU A 41 -25.08 -3.49 -0.02
CA LEU A 41 -26.48 -3.12 -0.31
C LEU A 41 -27.42 -4.32 -0.28
N LEU A 42 -27.03 -5.44 -0.87
CA LEU A 42 -27.80 -6.69 -0.83
C LEU A 42 -27.97 -7.21 0.60
N ASP A 43 -26.90 -7.16 1.40
CA ASP A 43 -26.93 -7.56 2.80
C ASP A 43 -27.80 -6.62 3.65
N SER A 44 -27.77 -5.32 3.37
CA SER A 44 -28.63 -4.32 4.03
C SER A 44 -30.12 -4.55 3.67
N LEU A 45 -30.40 -4.89 2.41
CA LEU A 45 -31.77 -5.22 1.98
C LEU A 45 -32.30 -6.47 2.67
N GLU A 46 -31.48 -7.50 2.83
CA GLU A 46 -31.84 -8.73 3.54
C GLU A 46 -32.06 -8.48 5.05
N GLY A 47 -31.24 -7.63 5.66
CA GLY A 47 -31.37 -7.27 7.09
C GLY A 47 -32.52 -6.30 7.38
N GLY A 48 -32.98 -5.56 6.37
CA GLY A 48 -34.02 -4.56 6.49
C GLY A 48 -33.58 -3.28 7.20
N SER A 49 -34.54 -2.39 7.48
CA SER A 49 -34.28 -1.03 7.98
C SER A 49 -33.61 -0.94 9.37
N ALA A 50 -33.68 -2.00 10.17
CA ALA A 50 -33.03 -2.06 11.48
C ALA A 50 -31.60 -2.62 11.42
N SER A 51 -31.12 -2.99 10.22
CA SER A 51 -29.78 -3.57 10.07
C SER A 51 -28.69 -2.51 10.02
N THR A 52 -27.51 -2.88 10.50
CA THR A 52 -26.29 -2.09 10.36
C THR A 52 -25.25 -2.92 9.61
N ILE A 53 -24.76 -2.40 8.49
CA ILE A 53 -23.65 -2.98 7.75
C ILE A 53 -22.37 -2.22 8.10
N ALA A 54 -21.40 -2.91 8.68
CA ALA A 54 -20.10 -2.33 8.96
C ALA A 54 -19.14 -2.53 7.78
N MET A 55 -18.46 -1.47 7.36
CA MET A 55 -17.52 -1.51 6.25
C MET A 55 -16.18 -0.92 6.72
N TYR A 56 -15.09 -1.58 6.35
CA TYR A 56 -13.76 -1.27 6.88
C TYR A 56 -12.74 -1.10 5.77
N GLU A 57 -11.89 -0.09 5.94
CA GLU A 57 -10.72 0.20 5.12
C GLU A 57 -9.45 0.21 5.99
N PRO A 58 -8.27 -0.04 5.43
CA PRO A 58 -7.00 0.05 6.17
C PRO A 58 -6.79 1.38 6.87
N THR A 59 -7.13 2.50 6.23
CA THR A 59 -6.88 3.86 6.75
C THR A 59 -8.10 4.77 6.64
N TYR A 60 -8.09 5.85 7.42
CA TYR A 60 -9.14 6.87 7.36
C TYR A 60 -9.22 7.56 5.99
N ASP A 61 -8.09 7.80 5.35
CA ASP A 61 -8.07 8.41 4.02
C ASP A 61 -8.74 7.51 2.97
N LEU A 62 -8.56 6.20 3.04
CA LEU A 62 -9.25 5.26 2.16
C LEU A 62 -10.76 5.26 2.42
N VAL A 63 -11.19 5.34 3.68
CA VAL A 63 -12.62 5.50 4.00
C VAL A 63 -13.18 6.75 3.33
N ARG A 64 -12.50 7.89 3.48
CA ARG A 64 -12.97 9.20 3.01
C ARG A 64 -12.90 9.35 1.49
N LEU A 65 -11.82 8.88 0.86
CA LEU A 65 -11.51 9.14 -0.54
C LEU A 65 -12.01 8.04 -1.48
N ILE A 66 -12.20 6.83 -0.98
CA ILE A 66 -12.57 5.67 -1.79
C ILE A 66 -13.91 5.09 -1.36
N LEU A 67 -14.02 4.59 -0.12
CA LEU A 67 -15.17 3.84 0.32
C LEU A 67 -16.45 4.68 0.37
N ALA A 68 -16.40 5.84 1.04
CA ALA A 68 -17.59 6.68 1.21
C ALA A 68 -18.12 7.20 -0.14
N PRO A 69 -17.29 7.78 -1.05
CA PRO A 69 -17.76 8.18 -2.37
C PRO A 69 -18.33 7.02 -3.19
N ARG A 70 -17.72 5.84 -3.14
CA ARG A 70 -18.20 4.67 -3.86
C ARG A 70 -19.56 4.20 -3.32
N MET A 71 -19.75 4.19 -2.00
CA MET A 71 -21.04 3.87 -1.41
C MET A 71 -22.12 4.90 -1.75
N GLU A 72 -21.80 6.20 -1.75
CA GLU A 72 -22.71 7.26 -2.15
C GLU A 72 -23.14 7.08 -3.63
N GLU A 73 -22.18 6.80 -4.53
CA GLU A 73 -22.45 6.49 -5.94
C GLU A 73 -23.44 5.30 -6.08
N LYS A 74 -23.19 4.20 -5.36
CA LYS A 74 -24.05 3.02 -5.41
C LYS A 74 -25.46 3.28 -4.86
N LEU A 75 -25.57 4.03 -3.77
CA LEU A 75 -26.87 4.43 -3.24
C LEU A 75 -27.66 5.31 -4.23
N GLN A 76 -26.98 6.20 -4.95
CA GLN A 76 -27.57 7.02 -6.00
C GLN A 76 -28.02 6.15 -7.19
N GLU A 77 -27.19 5.21 -7.66
CA GLU A 77 -27.55 4.24 -8.72
C GLU A 77 -28.80 3.42 -8.35
N TRP A 78 -28.92 3.06 -7.07
CA TRP A 78 -30.08 2.35 -6.56
C TRP A 78 -31.29 3.26 -6.26
N GLY A 79 -31.15 4.60 -6.46
CA GLY A 79 -32.21 5.57 -6.17
C GLY A 79 -32.54 5.67 -4.69
N VAL A 80 -31.61 5.33 -3.81
CA VAL A 80 -31.80 5.35 -2.35
C VAL A 80 -31.48 6.73 -1.83
N ARG A 81 -32.41 7.34 -1.07
CA ARG A 81 -32.15 8.58 -0.34
C ARG A 81 -31.36 8.27 0.92
N TYR A 82 -30.32 9.03 1.15
CA TYR A 82 -29.44 8.87 2.30
C TYR A 82 -28.95 10.21 2.85
N LYS A 83 -28.38 10.17 4.07
CA LYS A 83 -27.64 11.28 4.69
C LYS A 83 -26.30 10.74 5.20
N TYR A 84 -25.20 11.27 4.70
CA TYR A 84 -23.88 10.93 5.19
C TYR A 84 -23.46 11.86 6.34
N ASN A 85 -23.32 11.30 7.54
CA ASN A 85 -22.70 11.96 8.69
C ASN A 85 -21.18 11.75 8.62
N LYS A 86 -20.47 12.75 8.12
CA LYS A 86 -19.01 12.71 7.93
C LYS A 86 -18.23 12.72 9.25
N SER A 87 -18.81 13.22 10.35
CA SER A 87 -18.15 13.23 11.66
C SER A 87 -18.07 11.82 12.24
N ASP A 88 -19.15 11.07 12.13
CA ASP A 88 -19.26 9.72 12.68
C ASP A 88 -18.97 8.63 11.64
N ASN A 89 -18.78 9.02 10.36
CA ASN A 89 -18.65 8.12 9.22
C ASN A 89 -19.80 7.10 9.14
N ILE A 90 -21.03 7.60 9.22
CA ILE A 90 -22.24 6.79 9.12
C ILE A 90 -23.11 7.32 7.98
N ILE A 91 -23.53 6.42 7.10
CA ILE A 91 -24.51 6.70 6.07
C ILE A 91 -25.85 6.20 6.57
N TYR A 92 -26.75 7.12 6.90
CA TYR A 92 -28.12 6.84 7.27
C TYR A 92 -28.99 6.73 6.03
N THR A 93 -29.73 5.65 5.88
CA THR A 93 -30.68 5.50 4.79
C THR A 93 -32.05 5.99 5.22
N SER A 94 -32.78 6.63 4.29
CA SER A 94 -34.19 7.02 4.51
C SER A 94 -35.14 5.99 3.89
N ASN A 95 -34.67 4.76 3.71
CA ASN A 95 -35.43 3.70 3.06
C ASN A 95 -35.96 2.72 4.10
N ARG A 96 -37.23 2.33 3.99
CA ARG A 96 -37.85 1.35 4.91
C ARG A 96 -37.36 -0.09 4.72
N GLN A 97 -36.63 -0.36 3.63
CA GLN A 97 -36.13 -1.68 3.28
C GLN A 97 -34.62 -1.85 3.49
N LEU A 98 -33.90 -0.75 3.70
CA LEU A 98 -32.44 -0.75 3.87
C LEU A 98 -32.06 -0.19 5.24
N GLY A 99 -31.07 -0.81 5.86
CA GLY A 99 -30.44 -0.32 7.08
C GLY A 99 -29.27 0.61 6.80
N ASP A 100 -28.56 0.99 7.85
CA ASP A 100 -27.49 1.99 7.81
C ASP A 100 -26.11 1.37 7.57
N PHE A 101 -25.17 2.20 7.10
CA PHE A 101 -23.79 1.78 6.85
C PHE A 101 -22.84 2.52 7.78
N VAL A 102 -22.04 1.77 8.53
CA VAL A 102 -21.02 2.30 9.45
C VAL A 102 -19.65 2.09 8.80
N LEU A 103 -18.96 3.16 8.46
CA LEU A 103 -17.65 3.12 7.81
C LEU A 103 -16.56 3.31 8.86
N ARG A 104 -15.56 2.42 8.91
CA ARG A 104 -14.52 2.42 9.94
C ARG A 104 -13.15 2.10 9.33
N THR A 105 -12.10 2.38 10.11
CA THR A 105 -10.71 2.06 9.74
C THR A 105 -10.21 0.84 10.51
N LEU A 106 -9.20 0.21 9.96
CA LEU A 106 -8.46 -0.89 10.58
C LEU A 106 -7.16 -0.42 11.24
N ASP A 107 -6.79 0.86 11.09
CA ASP A 107 -5.53 1.44 11.60
C ASP A 107 -5.38 1.32 13.12
N ASN A 108 -6.49 1.30 13.85
CA ASN A 108 -6.50 1.07 15.28
C ASN A 108 -7.63 0.10 15.69
N PRO A 109 -7.35 -1.21 15.76
CA PRO A 109 -8.36 -2.21 16.12
C PRO A 109 -9.02 -1.98 17.49
N ALA A 110 -8.36 -1.29 18.42
CA ALA A 110 -8.94 -0.95 19.73
C ALA A 110 -10.17 -0.03 19.60
N ARG A 111 -10.30 0.71 18.49
CA ARG A 111 -11.45 1.58 18.20
C ARG A 111 -12.62 0.86 17.53
N ILE A 112 -12.49 -0.43 17.23
CA ILE A 112 -13.60 -1.27 16.71
C ILE A 112 -14.51 -1.65 17.90
N VAL A 113 -15.16 -0.63 18.45
CA VAL A 113 -16.04 -0.73 19.64
C VAL A 113 -17.23 0.21 19.50
N GLY A 114 -18.24 0.06 20.35
CA GLY A 114 -19.36 1.02 20.47
C GLY A 114 -20.49 0.83 19.45
N TYR A 115 -20.47 -0.24 18.64
CA TYR A 115 -21.54 -0.59 17.71
C TYR A 115 -21.64 -2.10 17.52
N GLU A 116 -22.76 -2.54 16.98
CA GLU A 116 -22.98 -3.92 16.52
C GLU A 116 -23.35 -3.89 15.05
N SER A 117 -22.92 -4.89 14.30
CA SER A 117 -23.26 -5.04 12.90
C SER A 117 -24.01 -6.34 12.61
N PHE A 118 -24.91 -6.27 11.66
CA PHE A 118 -25.59 -7.44 11.09
C PHE A 118 -24.65 -8.23 10.20
N ARG A 119 -23.94 -7.53 9.30
CA ARG A 119 -22.89 -8.08 8.45
C ARG A 119 -21.75 -7.09 8.30
N ALA A 120 -20.58 -7.60 7.98
CA ALA A 120 -19.36 -6.80 7.84
C ALA A 120 -18.67 -7.02 6.50
N LYS A 121 -18.03 -5.95 5.97
CA LYS A 121 -17.23 -5.93 4.76
C LYS A 121 -15.86 -5.35 5.10
N ILE A 122 -14.80 -6.02 4.72
CA ILE A 122 -13.43 -5.60 5.02
C ILE A 122 -12.68 -5.51 3.70
N ASP A 123 -12.23 -4.30 3.34
CA ASP A 123 -11.37 -4.09 2.17
C ASP A 123 -9.91 -4.15 2.56
N GLU A 124 -9.07 -4.62 1.66
CA GLU A 124 -7.61 -4.67 1.69
C GLU A 124 -7.00 -5.15 3.03
N LEU A 125 -7.61 -6.17 3.67
CA LEU A 125 -7.14 -6.71 4.95
C LEU A 125 -5.72 -7.29 4.86
N ASP A 126 -5.35 -7.86 3.72
CA ASP A 126 -4.04 -8.52 3.52
C ASP A 126 -2.89 -7.51 3.38
N THR A 127 -3.19 -6.22 3.24
CA THR A 127 -2.18 -5.14 3.30
C THR A 127 -1.63 -4.93 4.70
N LEU A 128 -2.36 -5.36 5.73
CA LEU A 128 -1.94 -5.26 7.13
C LEU A 128 -0.94 -6.35 7.49
N LYS A 129 -0.11 -6.08 8.51
CA LYS A 129 0.73 -7.12 9.12
C LYS A 129 -0.13 -8.20 9.76
N MET A 130 0.37 -9.44 9.84
CA MET A 130 -0.36 -10.62 10.32
C MET A 130 -0.99 -10.40 11.71
N GLU A 131 -0.23 -9.84 12.66
CA GLU A 131 -0.71 -9.60 14.02
C GLU A 131 -1.86 -8.58 14.02
N HIS A 132 -1.69 -7.49 13.27
CA HIS A 132 -2.68 -6.42 13.18
C HIS A 132 -3.97 -6.90 12.47
N ALA A 133 -3.82 -7.62 11.36
CA ALA A 133 -4.95 -8.24 10.66
C ALA A 133 -5.71 -9.21 11.57
N THR A 134 -4.98 -9.99 12.37
CA THR A 134 -5.57 -10.94 13.32
C THR A 134 -6.35 -10.22 14.42
N GLU A 135 -5.81 -9.15 14.99
CA GLU A 135 -6.49 -8.36 16.01
C GLU A 135 -7.75 -7.70 15.44
N ALA A 136 -7.64 -7.01 14.29
CA ALA A 136 -8.78 -6.39 13.62
C ALA A 136 -9.89 -7.40 13.32
N TRP A 137 -9.54 -8.55 12.75
CA TRP A 137 -10.47 -9.64 12.50
C TRP A 137 -11.22 -10.09 13.75
N ASN A 138 -10.50 -10.34 14.85
CA ASN A 138 -11.11 -10.78 16.10
C ASN A 138 -12.08 -9.74 16.67
N LYS A 139 -11.73 -8.46 16.59
CA LYS A 139 -12.60 -7.35 17.03
C LYS A 139 -13.86 -7.25 16.17
N ILE A 140 -13.72 -7.35 14.85
CA ILE A 140 -14.86 -7.31 13.91
C ILE A 140 -15.82 -8.48 14.18
N ILE A 141 -15.32 -9.69 14.32
CA ILE A 141 -16.13 -10.87 14.64
C ILE A 141 -16.93 -10.64 15.94
N ALA A 142 -16.29 -10.06 16.97
CA ALA A 142 -16.95 -9.77 18.24
C ALA A 142 -18.06 -8.71 18.13
N ARG A 143 -18.00 -7.81 17.13
CA ARG A 143 -19.03 -6.78 16.88
C ARG A 143 -20.11 -7.25 15.92
N ASN A 144 -19.83 -8.24 15.08
CA ASN A 144 -20.73 -8.75 14.06
C ASN A 144 -21.74 -9.75 14.63
N ARG A 145 -22.66 -9.26 15.46
CA ARG A 145 -23.61 -10.06 16.26
C ARG A 145 -25.04 -9.52 16.27
N GLN A 146 -25.33 -8.45 15.53
CA GLN A 146 -26.68 -7.90 15.44
C GLN A 146 -27.62 -8.91 14.75
N LYS A 147 -28.82 -9.07 15.29
CA LYS A 147 -29.93 -9.77 14.67
C LYS A 147 -31.10 -8.79 14.57
N PRO A 148 -31.26 -8.10 13.43
CA PRO A 148 -32.30 -7.08 13.27
C PRO A 148 -33.70 -7.70 13.38
N ASP A 149 -34.64 -6.99 14.00
CA ASP A 149 -36.05 -7.42 14.05
C ASP A 149 -36.69 -7.43 12.67
N THR A 150 -36.14 -6.67 11.73
CA THR A 150 -36.59 -6.61 10.33
C THR A 150 -35.99 -7.70 9.45
N TYR A 151 -35.04 -8.50 9.97
CA TYR A 151 -34.41 -9.56 9.22
C TYR A 151 -35.39 -10.70 8.89
N VAL A 152 -35.50 -11.00 7.61
CA VAL A 152 -36.24 -12.16 7.09
C VAL A 152 -35.24 -13.04 6.35
N ALA A 153 -35.13 -14.29 6.75
CA ALA A 153 -34.27 -15.27 6.10
C ALA A 153 -34.80 -15.59 4.70
N THR A 154 -34.30 -14.85 3.70
CA THR A 154 -34.68 -15.03 2.28
C THR A 154 -33.63 -15.83 1.51
N SER A 155 -32.45 -16.07 2.10
CA SER A 155 -31.35 -16.84 1.51
C SER A 155 -30.75 -17.80 2.55
N PRO A 156 -30.01 -18.84 2.11
CA PRO A 156 -29.28 -19.75 3.00
C PRO A 156 -28.04 -19.11 3.61
N LYS A 157 -27.78 -17.83 3.34
CA LYS A 157 -26.62 -17.10 3.87
C LYS A 157 -26.70 -16.92 5.38
N PRO A 158 -25.63 -17.20 6.15
CA PRO A 158 -25.64 -17.02 7.59
C PRO A 158 -25.95 -15.59 8.05
N VAL A 159 -26.60 -15.43 9.21
CA VAL A 159 -27.04 -14.14 9.72
C VAL A 159 -25.87 -13.14 9.80
N ASN A 160 -24.84 -13.49 10.53
CA ASN A 160 -23.68 -12.60 10.77
C ASN A 160 -22.50 -13.00 9.88
N THR A 161 -22.52 -12.61 8.61
CA THR A 161 -21.46 -12.88 7.63
C THR A 161 -20.41 -11.78 7.69
N VAL A 162 -19.12 -12.16 7.58
CA VAL A 162 -18.00 -11.24 7.42
C VAL A 162 -17.29 -11.54 6.10
N SER A 163 -17.33 -10.59 5.18
CA SER A 163 -16.75 -10.73 3.85
C SER A 163 -15.44 -9.94 3.72
N ILE A 164 -14.48 -10.51 3.00
CA ILE A 164 -13.18 -9.88 2.72
C ILE A 164 -13.06 -9.60 1.23
N PHE A 165 -12.45 -8.46 0.91
CA PHE A 165 -12.10 -8.02 -0.43
C PHE A 165 -10.65 -7.56 -0.39
N THR A 166 -9.73 -8.20 -1.11
CA THR A 166 -8.31 -7.85 -0.98
C THR A 166 -7.51 -8.22 -2.21
N THR A 167 -6.44 -7.48 -2.44
CA THR A 167 -5.34 -7.92 -3.29
C THR A 167 -4.48 -8.89 -2.48
N PRO A 168 -3.98 -10.00 -3.04
CA PRO A 168 -3.10 -10.90 -2.30
C PRO A 168 -1.74 -10.23 -2.06
N GLU A 169 -1.33 -10.17 -0.81
CA GLU A 169 -0.06 -9.56 -0.37
C GLU A 169 0.91 -10.62 0.17
N GLY A 170 1.06 -11.70 -0.59
CA GLY A 170 1.88 -12.85 -0.20
C GLY A 170 1.10 -13.88 0.62
N PHE A 171 1.83 -14.73 1.31
CA PHE A 171 1.25 -15.80 2.13
C PHE A 171 0.93 -15.29 3.55
N ARG A 172 0.03 -14.30 3.63
CA ARG A 172 -0.35 -13.62 4.86
C ARG A 172 -1.66 -14.14 5.44
N PHE A 173 -2.41 -13.27 6.11
CA PHE A 173 -3.61 -13.61 6.88
C PHE A 173 -4.70 -14.30 6.06
N VAL A 174 -5.00 -13.77 4.86
CA VAL A 174 -6.06 -14.32 4.01
C VAL A 174 -5.63 -15.67 3.43
N HIS A 175 -4.39 -15.77 2.95
CA HIS A 175 -3.85 -17.05 2.49
C HIS A 175 -3.90 -18.13 3.59
N ASP A 176 -3.43 -17.81 4.81
CA ASP A 176 -3.41 -18.78 5.92
C ASP A 176 -4.82 -19.33 6.24
N ARG A 177 -5.84 -18.46 6.23
CA ARG A 177 -7.20 -18.84 6.67
C ARG A 177 -8.09 -19.37 5.57
N TRP A 178 -7.99 -18.87 4.34
CA TRP A 178 -8.87 -19.25 3.22
C TRP A 178 -8.27 -20.28 2.28
N ALA A 179 -6.94 -20.33 2.16
CA ALA A 179 -6.27 -21.29 1.31
C ALA A 179 -5.67 -22.48 2.08
N VAL A 180 -4.89 -22.23 3.16
CA VAL A 180 -4.13 -23.28 3.86
C VAL A 180 -4.95 -23.93 4.97
N LYS A 181 -5.43 -23.14 5.95
CA LYS A 181 -6.16 -23.65 7.13
C LYS A 181 -7.67 -23.51 6.95
N ARG A 182 -8.16 -23.81 5.78
CA ARG A 182 -9.57 -23.63 5.42
C ARG A 182 -10.49 -24.43 6.35
N LYS A 183 -11.29 -23.71 7.13
CA LYS A 183 -12.32 -24.28 8.00
C LYS A 183 -13.69 -24.25 7.32
N PRO A 184 -14.67 -25.02 7.78
CA PRO A 184 -16.06 -24.90 7.32
C PRO A 184 -16.54 -23.46 7.44
N GLY A 185 -17.20 -22.97 6.39
CA GLY A 185 -17.69 -21.59 6.31
C GLY A 185 -16.71 -20.56 5.74
N TYR A 186 -15.49 -20.95 5.39
CA TYR A 186 -14.51 -20.11 4.68
C TYR A 186 -14.49 -20.49 3.20
N GLU A 187 -14.95 -19.61 2.33
CA GLU A 187 -14.93 -19.79 0.89
C GLU A 187 -14.31 -18.56 0.21
N MET A 188 -13.64 -18.79 -0.92
CA MET A 188 -12.91 -17.75 -1.62
C MET A 188 -13.15 -17.85 -3.11
N ILE A 189 -13.43 -16.70 -3.73
CA ILE A 189 -13.34 -16.50 -5.17
C ILE A 189 -12.04 -15.75 -5.45
N GLN A 190 -11.23 -16.32 -6.32
CA GLN A 190 -9.98 -15.70 -6.79
C GLN A 190 -10.19 -15.22 -8.21
N ALA A 191 -9.81 -13.97 -8.52
CA ALA A 191 -10.14 -13.35 -9.78
C ALA A 191 -8.95 -12.57 -10.38
N SER A 192 -8.73 -12.79 -11.68
CA SER A 192 -7.73 -12.02 -12.43
C SER A 192 -8.31 -10.67 -12.90
N THR A 193 -7.44 -9.65 -12.96
CA THR A 193 -7.75 -8.36 -13.62
C THR A 193 -8.30 -8.53 -15.02
N LEU A 194 -7.83 -9.56 -15.74
CA LEU A 194 -8.29 -9.89 -17.09
C LEU A 194 -9.78 -10.25 -17.17
N SER A 195 -10.41 -10.62 -16.05
CA SER A 195 -11.85 -10.92 -15.99
C SER A 195 -12.72 -9.67 -15.98
N ASN A 196 -12.15 -8.47 -15.92
CA ASN A 196 -12.91 -7.21 -15.92
C ASN A 196 -12.92 -6.55 -17.31
N PRO A 197 -14.01 -6.65 -18.08
CA PRO A 197 -14.10 -6.08 -19.41
C PRO A 197 -14.33 -4.56 -19.44
N PHE A 198 -14.43 -3.92 -18.28
CA PHE A 198 -14.68 -2.45 -18.17
C PHE A 198 -13.40 -1.63 -17.99
N LEU A 199 -12.23 -2.28 -17.97
CA LEU A 199 -10.95 -1.60 -17.89
C LEU A 199 -10.55 -1.03 -19.27
N PRO A 200 -9.75 0.05 -19.29
CA PRO A 200 -9.11 0.52 -20.52
C PRO A 200 -8.27 -0.58 -21.18
N ASP A 201 -8.21 -0.61 -22.50
CA ASP A 201 -7.54 -1.66 -23.29
C ASP A 201 -6.04 -1.78 -22.95
N ASP A 202 -5.39 -0.67 -22.58
CA ASP A 202 -3.97 -0.60 -22.26
C ASP A 202 -3.66 -0.80 -20.76
N TYR A 203 -4.69 -0.91 -19.90
CA TYR A 203 -4.52 -0.95 -18.44
C TYR A 203 -3.63 -2.11 -17.98
N VAL A 204 -3.89 -3.32 -18.48
CA VAL A 204 -3.13 -4.53 -18.11
C VAL A 204 -1.69 -4.41 -18.61
N GLN A 205 -1.50 -3.87 -19.81
CA GLN A 205 -0.16 -3.64 -20.34
C GLN A 205 0.61 -2.62 -19.50
N SER A 206 -0.04 -1.54 -19.11
CA SER A 206 0.54 -0.53 -18.20
C SER A 206 0.98 -1.12 -16.85
N LEU A 207 0.21 -2.07 -16.30
CA LEU A 207 0.62 -2.81 -15.10
C LEU A 207 1.85 -3.67 -15.37
N ARG A 208 1.88 -4.42 -16.48
CA ARG A 208 3.04 -5.26 -16.85
C ARG A 208 4.31 -4.45 -17.06
N ASP A 209 4.19 -3.26 -17.65
CA ASP A 209 5.32 -2.37 -17.87
C ASP A 209 5.82 -1.69 -16.60
N THR A 210 4.94 -1.62 -15.59
CA THR A 210 5.20 -0.89 -14.34
C THR A 210 5.75 -1.81 -13.23
N TYR A 211 5.17 -3.02 -13.09
CA TYR A 211 5.49 -3.92 -12.00
C TYR A 211 6.52 -4.98 -12.40
N PRO A 212 7.41 -5.39 -11.47
CA PRO A 212 8.28 -6.54 -11.65
C PRO A 212 7.49 -7.84 -11.89
N ASP A 213 8.06 -8.76 -12.68
CA ASP A 213 7.39 -10.03 -13.06
C ASP A 213 6.87 -10.82 -11.85
N GLN A 214 7.58 -10.81 -10.72
CA GLN A 214 7.13 -11.49 -9.50
C GLN A 214 5.83 -10.94 -8.92
N LEU A 215 5.49 -9.68 -9.18
CA LEU A 215 4.26 -9.06 -8.68
C LEU A 215 3.10 -9.16 -9.67
N ILE A 216 3.38 -9.55 -10.93
CA ILE A 216 2.34 -9.72 -11.96
C ILE A 216 1.34 -10.78 -11.54
N ASP A 217 1.80 -11.90 -10.98
CA ASP A 217 0.92 -12.97 -10.53
C ASP A 217 -0.03 -12.53 -9.42
N ALA A 218 0.43 -11.72 -8.47
CA ALA A 218 -0.42 -11.17 -7.42
C ALA A 218 -1.34 -10.06 -7.95
N TYR A 219 -0.80 -9.10 -8.72
CA TYR A 219 -1.49 -7.83 -9.03
C TYR A 219 -2.33 -7.89 -10.29
N ILE A 220 -2.07 -8.84 -11.19
CA ILE A 220 -2.89 -9.09 -12.39
C ILE A 220 -3.67 -10.39 -12.23
N ASN A 221 -3.00 -11.51 -11.89
CA ASN A 221 -3.66 -12.81 -11.83
C ASN A 221 -4.42 -13.02 -10.52
N GLY A 222 -4.15 -12.20 -9.48
CA GLY A 222 -4.79 -12.33 -8.17
C GLY A 222 -4.30 -13.55 -7.39
N GLU A 223 -3.10 -14.06 -7.69
CA GLU A 223 -2.53 -15.25 -7.08
C GLU A 223 -1.74 -14.91 -5.81
N PHE A 224 -1.76 -15.82 -4.84
CA PHE A 224 -0.86 -15.73 -3.70
C PHE A 224 0.53 -16.18 -4.11
N VAL A 225 1.47 -15.25 -4.10
CA VAL A 225 2.87 -15.50 -4.43
C VAL A 225 3.75 -15.45 -3.19
N ASN A 226 4.84 -16.23 -3.20
CA ASN A 226 5.77 -16.23 -2.10
C ASN A 226 6.67 -14.99 -2.12
N LEU A 227 6.31 -13.97 -1.35
CA LEU A 227 7.14 -12.78 -1.14
C LEU A 227 8.15 -12.97 0.01
N THR A 228 8.06 -14.08 0.76
CA THR A 228 8.87 -14.30 1.97
C THR A 228 10.08 -15.21 1.75
N SER A 229 10.13 -15.96 0.66
CA SER A 229 11.24 -16.84 0.33
C SER A 229 12.11 -16.24 -0.78
N GLY A 230 13.06 -15.38 -0.42
CA GLY A 230 13.99 -14.84 -1.40
C GLY A 230 14.63 -13.52 -0.99
N SER A 231 15.52 -13.03 -1.83
CA SER A 231 16.13 -11.72 -1.68
C SER A 231 15.09 -10.64 -1.93
N VAL A 232 15.06 -9.61 -1.07
CA VAL A 232 14.20 -8.41 -1.23
C VAL A 232 14.48 -7.74 -2.58
N TYR A 233 15.76 -7.62 -2.93
CA TYR A 233 16.19 -7.03 -4.21
C TYR A 233 16.64 -8.13 -5.17
N TYR A 234 15.74 -9.06 -5.48
CA TYR A 234 16.00 -10.23 -6.34
C TYR A 234 16.52 -9.88 -7.74
N ALA A 235 16.17 -8.70 -8.21
CA ALA A 235 16.58 -8.19 -9.52
C ALA A 235 18.06 -7.74 -9.55
N TYR A 236 18.69 -7.49 -8.38
CA TYR A 236 20.09 -7.11 -8.32
C TYR A 236 21.00 -8.29 -8.68
N LYS A 237 21.81 -8.10 -9.70
CA LYS A 237 22.84 -9.05 -10.12
C LYS A 237 24.14 -8.28 -10.36
N ARG A 238 25.19 -8.58 -9.60
CA ARG A 238 26.49 -7.87 -9.70
C ARG A 238 26.95 -7.74 -11.14
N GLN A 239 26.94 -8.85 -11.91
CA GLN A 239 27.37 -8.81 -13.30
C GLN A 239 26.54 -7.91 -14.20
N ARG A 240 25.22 -7.88 -14.00
CA ARG A 240 24.30 -7.10 -14.83
C ARG A 240 24.22 -5.64 -14.43
N ASN A 241 24.21 -5.36 -13.11
CA ASN A 241 24.02 -4.04 -12.56
C ASN A 241 25.35 -3.36 -12.16
N SER A 242 26.50 -3.87 -12.62
CA SER A 242 27.81 -3.29 -12.34
C SER A 242 28.02 -1.98 -13.10
N SER A 243 28.62 -1.00 -12.41
CA SER A 243 28.99 0.29 -12.98
C SER A 243 30.48 0.60 -12.71
N ARG A 244 31.09 1.37 -13.62
CA ARG A 244 32.41 1.98 -13.42
C ARG A 244 32.35 3.50 -13.36
N GLU A 245 31.14 4.05 -13.35
CA GLU A 245 30.95 5.50 -13.27
C GLU A 245 31.48 6.05 -11.96
N THR A 246 32.00 7.25 -12.02
CA THR A 246 32.56 8.02 -10.90
C THR A 246 32.02 9.43 -10.94
N ILE A 247 32.15 10.14 -9.83
CA ILE A 247 31.77 11.56 -9.72
C ILE A 247 32.67 12.40 -10.62
N GLN A 248 32.07 13.20 -11.51
CA GLN A 248 32.75 14.14 -12.39
C GLN A 248 32.72 15.56 -11.81
N PRO A 249 33.72 16.40 -12.00
CA PRO A 249 33.74 17.76 -11.43
C PRO A 249 32.49 18.57 -11.78
N GLY A 250 31.90 19.23 -10.77
CA GLY A 250 30.77 20.16 -10.93
C GLY A 250 29.41 19.54 -11.22
N GLU A 251 29.28 18.20 -11.29
CA GLU A 251 27.99 17.58 -11.52
C GLU A 251 27.10 17.56 -10.28
N THR A 252 25.78 17.46 -10.52
CA THR A 252 24.80 17.31 -9.45
C THR A 252 24.87 15.91 -8.84
N LEU A 253 24.90 15.84 -7.52
CA LEU A 253 24.88 14.60 -6.76
C LEU A 253 23.50 14.41 -6.13
N PHE A 254 22.93 13.25 -6.32
CA PHE A 254 21.62 12.85 -5.81
C PHE A 254 21.85 11.88 -4.63
N ILE A 255 21.46 12.26 -3.43
CA ILE A 255 21.84 11.54 -2.22
C ILE A 255 20.59 11.06 -1.49
N GLY A 256 20.41 9.75 -1.40
CA GLY A 256 19.41 9.15 -0.51
C GLY A 256 19.94 9.08 0.91
N GLN A 257 19.11 9.43 1.90
CA GLN A 257 19.49 9.53 3.32
C GLN A 257 18.51 8.79 4.22
N ASP A 258 19.02 7.86 5.01
CA ASP A 258 18.31 7.22 6.12
C ASP A 258 18.76 7.80 7.46
N PHE A 259 17.78 8.19 8.32
CA PHE A 259 18.04 8.81 9.63
C PHE A 259 17.91 7.80 10.78
N ASN A 260 18.92 7.02 11.00
CA ASN A 260 18.97 6.17 12.18
C ASN A 260 20.18 6.54 13.04
N VAL A 261 19.95 7.15 14.21
CA VAL A 261 21.01 7.67 15.09
C VAL A 261 22.04 6.60 15.41
N GLY A 262 23.31 6.91 15.17
CA GLY A 262 24.43 5.99 15.33
C GLY A 262 24.68 5.04 14.16
N GLN A 263 23.75 4.98 13.19
CA GLN A 263 23.82 4.10 12.02
C GLN A 263 23.24 4.78 10.77
N MET A 264 23.35 6.09 10.65
CA MET A 264 22.89 6.82 9.47
C MET A 264 23.63 6.36 8.22
N ALA A 265 22.89 6.21 7.14
CA ALA A 265 23.41 5.75 5.86
C ALA A 265 23.03 6.69 4.73
N SER A 266 23.92 6.84 3.76
CA SER A 266 23.64 7.59 2.52
C SER A 266 24.15 6.82 1.33
N THR A 267 23.39 6.89 0.21
CA THR A 267 23.85 6.42 -1.11
C THR A 267 23.89 7.63 -2.05
N VAL A 268 25.01 7.83 -2.70
CA VAL A 268 25.26 8.95 -3.63
C VAL A 268 25.14 8.45 -5.05
N TYR A 269 24.27 9.09 -5.81
CA TYR A 269 24.04 8.81 -7.24
C TYR A 269 24.50 9.94 -8.12
N VAL A 270 24.94 9.57 -9.33
CA VAL A 270 25.04 10.43 -10.50
C VAL A 270 24.12 9.88 -11.58
N GLN A 271 23.65 10.76 -12.46
CA GLN A 271 22.79 10.38 -13.56
C GLN A 271 23.51 10.49 -14.89
N ARG A 272 23.45 9.43 -15.69
CA ARG A 272 23.97 9.39 -17.06
C ARG A 272 22.83 9.09 -18.02
N GLY A 273 22.30 10.12 -18.68
CA GLY A 273 21.08 9.99 -19.44
C GLY A 273 19.90 9.59 -18.54
N ARG A 274 19.36 8.40 -18.74
CA ARG A 274 18.26 7.85 -17.89
C ARG A 274 18.75 6.88 -16.84
N VAL A 275 20.05 6.59 -16.77
CA VAL A 275 20.61 5.61 -15.85
C VAL A 275 21.16 6.29 -14.61
N TRP A 276 20.81 5.75 -13.46
CA TRP A 276 21.26 6.17 -12.14
C TRP A 276 22.40 5.27 -11.68
N HIS A 277 23.54 5.85 -11.38
CA HIS A 277 24.75 5.14 -10.93
C HIS A 277 25.02 5.46 -9.47
N ALA A 278 24.93 4.47 -8.58
CA ALA A 278 25.45 4.61 -7.21
C ALA A 278 26.98 4.63 -7.28
N VAL A 279 27.59 5.74 -6.89
CA VAL A 279 29.02 6.04 -7.08
C VAL A 279 29.78 6.35 -5.79
N ALA A 280 29.09 6.57 -4.68
CA ALA A 280 29.67 6.70 -3.36
C ALA A 280 28.64 6.36 -2.28
N GLU A 281 29.12 6.07 -1.08
CA GLU A 281 28.28 5.77 0.08
C GLU A 281 28.87 6.37 1.36
N LEU A 282 28.00 6.73 2.30
CA LEU A 282 28.36 7.05 3.69
C LEU A 282 27.65 6.03 4.58
N LYS A 283 28.35 5.50 5.55
CA LYS A 283 27.83 4.49 6.48
C LYS A 283 28.22 4.83 7.91
N GLU A 284 27.43 4.32 8.86
CA GLU A 284 27.76 4.42 10.30
C GLU A 284 27.98 5.87 10.77
N MET A 285 27.32 6.84 10.11
CA MET A 285 27.37 8.23 10.55
C MET A 285 26.55 8.39 11.82
N PHE A 286 27.07 9.17 12.77
CA PHE A 286 26.46 9.23 14.10
C PHE A 286 25.15 10.04 14.10
N ASP A 287 25.17 11.21 13.49
CA ASP A 287 24.02 12.13 13.46
C ASP A 287 23.97 12.98 12.18
N THR A 288 22.95 13.80 12.05
CA THR A 288 22.75 14.68 10.90
C THR A 288 23.88 15.72 10.71
N PRO A 289 24.44 16.36 11.75
CA PRO A 289 25.62 17.18 11.61
C PRO A 289 26.85 16.46 11.01
N ASP A 290 27.09 15.21 11.39
CA ASP A 290 28.17 14.39 10.81
C ASP A 290 27.95 14.13 9.31
N VAL A 291 26.71 13.82 8.91
CA VAL A 291 26.33 13.65 7.51
C VAL A 291 26.55 14.94 6.73
N ILE A 292 26.09 16.08 7.26
CA ILE A 292 26.28 17.41 6.64
C ILE A 292 27.75 17.72 6.45
N ARG A 293 28.57 17.54 7.49
CA ARG A 293 30.00 17.77 7.43
C ARG A 293 30.68 16.92 6.36
N ALA A 294 30.40 15.60 6.36
CA ALA A 294 30.97 14.67 5.39
C ALA A 294 30.60 15.00 3.94
N ILE A 295 29.33 15.36 3.68
CA ILE A 295 28.87 15.75 2.35
C ILE A 295 29.47 17.08 1.92
N THR A 296 29.54 18.05 2.82
CA THR A 296 30.10 19.39 2.54
C THR A 296 31.56 19.31 2.19
N GLU A 297 32.38 18.71 3.04
CA GLU A 297 33.83 18.57 2.85
C GLU A 297 34.16 17.75 1.58
N ARG A 298 33.44 16.67 1.32
CA ARG A 298 33.79 15.80 0.18
C ARG A 298 33.31 16.35 -1.14
N TRP A 299 32.16 17.02 -1.19
CA TRP A 299 31.50 17.33 -2.46
C TRP A 299 31.03 18.77 -2.60
N LYS A 300 30.31 19.34 -1.64
CA LYS A 300 29.73 20.68 -1.79
C LYS A 300 30.81 21.76 -1.94
N ASP A 301 31.82 21.74 -1.10
CA ASP A 301 32.93 22.69 -1.16
C ASP A 301 33.78 22.51 -2.41
N ASN A 302 33.68 21.37 -3.08
CA ASN A 302 34.30 21.07 -4.37
C ASN A 302 33.44 21.43 -5.57
N GLY A 303 32.34 22.20 -5.36
CA GLY A 303 31.53 22.78 -6.42
C GLY A 303 30.41 21.87 -6.93
N HIS A 304 30.04 20.82 -6.19
CA HIS A 304 28.92 19.97 -6.55
C HIS A 304 27.60 20.52 -6.02
N HIS A 305 26.53 20.48 -6.84
CA HIS A 305 25.17 20.72 -6.38
C HIS A 305 24.64 19.45 -5.70
N ILE A 306 24.09 19.59 -4.49
CA ILE A 306 23.63 18.48 -3.66
C ILE A 306 22.10 18.45 -3.61
N VAL A 307 21.50 17.36 -4.07
CA VAL A 307 20.07 17.06 -3.99
C VAL A 307 19.86 15.87 -3.05
N MET A 308 19.14 16.10 -1.94
CA MET A 308 18.91 15.09 -0.91
C MET A 308 17.51 14.48 -1.03
N TYR A 309 17.44 13.17 -0.90
CA TYR A 309 16.20 12.39 -0.78
C TYR A 309 16.15 11.73 0.60
N PRO A 310 15.77 12.50 1.62
CA PRO A 310 15.77 12.00 2.99
C PRO A 310 14.53 11.16 3.29
N ASP A 311 14.66 10.29 4.29
CA ASP A 311 13.52 9.70 4.98
C ASP A 311 12.55 10.81 5.45
N ALA A 312 11.27 10.68 5.11
CA ALA A 312 10.25 11.67 5.49
C ALA A 312 10.05 11.80 7.01
N SER A 313 10.44 10.77 7.80
CA SER A 313 10.41 10.85 9.28
C SER A 313 11.36 11.91 9.84
N GLY A 314 12.39 12.31 9.07
CA GLY A 314 13.30 13.41 9.41
C GLY A 314 12.62 14.79 9.52
N LYS A 315 11.33 14.91 9.20
CA LYS A 315 10.49 16.09 9.49
C LYS A 315 10.10 16.17 10.98
N ASN A 316 10.13 15.05 11.69
CA ASN A 316 9.69 14.99 13.08
C ASN A 316 10.75 15.65 13.99
N ARG A 317 10.29 16.46 14.94
CA ARG A 317 11.15 17.03 15.98
C ARG A 317 11.52 15.94 16.99
N LYS A 318 12.78 15.77 17.29
CA LYS A 318 13.23 14.86 18.35
C LYS A 318 13.14 15.55 19.71
N SER A 319 12.76 14.82 20.75
CA SER A 319 12.62 15.35 22.12
C SER A 319 13.93 15.97 22.67
N ASN A 320 15.08 15.53 22.17
CA ASN A 320 16.40 16.02 22.59
C ASN A 320 16.89 17.28 21.85
N ASN A 321 16.22 17.66 20.76
CA ASN A 321 16.51 18.89 20.01
C ASN A 321 15.21 19.45 19.42
N ALA A 322 14.44 20.14 20.28
CA ALA A 322 13.11 20.65 19.94
C ALA A 322 13.11 21.77 18.89
N SER A 323 14.28 22.32 18.53
CA SER A 323 14.38 23.51 17.69
C SER A 323 14.47 23.23 16.18
N THR A 324 15.07 22.10 15.76
CA THR A 324 15.28 21.80 14.33
C THR A 324 15.09 20.33 14.00
N SER A 325 14.38 20.03 12.90
CA SER A 325 14.28 18.67 12.35
C SER A 325 15.54 18.32 11.54
N ASP A 326 15.79 17.02 11.32
CA ASP A 326 16.93 16.56 10.50
C ASP A 326 16.88 17.17 9.08
N ILE A 327 15.68 17.21 8.48
CA ILE A 327 15.49 17.84 7.16
C ILE A 327 15.76 19.34 7.18
N ALA A 328 15.35 20.04 8.24
CA ALA A 328 15.64 21.47 8.36
C ALA A 328 17.15 21.76 8.48
N GLN A 329 17.91 20.90 9.14
CA GLN A 329 19.36 21.01 9.20
C GLN A 329 20.02 20.83 7.83
N LEU A 330 19.56 19.85 7.02
CA LEU A 330 20.02 19.66 5.65
C LEU A 330 19.71 20.89 4.78
N GLN A 331 18.53 21.49 4.92
CA GLN A 331 18.16 22.72 4.21
C GLN A 331 19.03 23.92 4.62
N GLN A 332 19.29 24.07 5.92
CA GLN A 332 20.17 25.13 6.43
C GLN A 332 21.62 24.98 5.93
N ALA A 333 22.06 23.74 5.71
CA ALA A 333 23.36 23.46 5.08
C ALA A 333 23.37 23.82 3.57
N GLY A 334 22.24 24.25 3.01
CA GLY A 334 22.09 24.66 1.61
C GLY A 334 21.99 23.50 0.63
N PHE A 335 21.48 22.35 1.07
CA PHE A 335 21.15 21.23 0.19
C PHE A 335 19.72 21.37 -0.36
N GLU A 336 19.52 21.03 -1.63
CA GLU A 336 18.17 20.91 -2.21
C GLU A 336 17.50 19.67 -1.64
N ILE A 337 16.25 19.78 -1.15
CA ILE A 337 15.52 18.67 -0.54
C ILE A 337 14.38 18.23 -1.45
N ARG A 338 14.38 16.96 -1.83
CA ARG A 338 13.28 16.28 -2.52
C ARG A 338 12.74 15.18 -1.62
N ALA A 339 11.65 15.47 -0.92
CA ALA A 339 11.02 14.54 0.02
C ALA A 339 9.51 14.51 -0.20
N ASN A 340 8.94 13.31 -0.18
CA ASN A 340 7.51 13.12 -0.13
C ASN A 340 6.91 13.64 1.19
N ALA A 341 5.59 13.84 1.23
CA ALA A 341 4.89 14.20 2.46
C ALA A 341 5.03 13.11 3.53
N SER A 342 5.02 11.85 3.11
CA SER A 342 5.28 10.65 3.92
C SER A 342 6.14 9.68 3.11
N ASN A 343 6.83 8.75 3.79
CA ASN A 343 7.56 7.71 3.08
C ASN A 343 6.62 6.85 2.24
N PRO A 344 7.01 6.54 0.99
CA PRO A 344 6.31 5.51 0.23
C PRO A 344 6.30 4.19 1.02
N ALA A 345 5.26 3.39 0.84
CA ALA A 345 5.21 2.05 1.43
C ALA A 345 6.49 1.25 1.07
N VAL A 346 6.98 0.46 2.02
CA VAL A 346 8.22 -0.32 1.82
C VAL A 346 8.14 -1.17 0.55
N LYS A 347 6.99 -1.83 0.33
CA LYS A 347 6.75 -2.64 -0.88
C LYS A 347 6.88 -1.84 -2.18
N ASP A 348 6.40 -0.59 -2.19
CA ASP A 348 6.45 0.26 -3.39
C ASP A 348 7.89 0.71 -3.68
N ARG A 349 8.67 1.02 -2.62
CA ARG A 349 10.10 1.32 -2.75
C ARG A 349 10.90 0.11 -3.27
N VAL A 350 10.65 -1.07 -2.70
CA VAL A 350 11.27 -2.34 -3.12
C VAL A 350 10.92 -2.65 -4.58
N SER A 351 9.66 -2.51 -4.95
CA SER A 351 9.20 -2.77 -6.31
C SER A 351 9.79 -1.79 -7.31
N ALA A 352 9.85 -0.48 -6.98
CA ALA A 352 10.49 0.52 -7.82
C ALA A 352 11.97 0.20 -8.06
N MET A 353 12.68 -0.19 -7.00
CA MET A 353 14.08 -0.55 -7.10
C MET A 353 14.30 -1.83 -7.94
N ASN A 354 13.51 -2.89 -7.71
CA ASN A 354 13.61 -4.11 -8.52
C ASN A 354 13.36 -3.83 -10.00
N LYS A 355 12.31 -3.05 -10.33
CA LYS A 355 12.03 -2.68 -11.72
C LYS A 355 13.18 -1.88 -12.36
N ALA A 356 13.76 -0.95 -11.62
CA ALA A 356 14.90 -0.16 -12.08
C ALA A 356 16.17 -1.01 -12.27
N LEU A 357 16.37 -2.03 -11.43
CA LEU A 357 17.47 -2.99 -11.57
C LEU A 357 17.24 -3.95 -12.76
N GLU A 358 16.02 -4.44 -12.98
CA GLU A 358 15.65 -5.27 -14.13
C GLU A 358 15.89 -4.58 -15.45
N SER A 359 15.51 -3.31 -15.55
CA SER A 359 15.70 -2.48 -16.74
C SER A 359 17.10 -1.88 -16.89
N CYS A 360 18.03 -2.19 -15.98
CA CYS A 360 19.35 -1.56 -15.89
C CYS A 360 19.32 -0.03 -15.83
N THR A 361 18.23 0.54 -15.31
CA THR A 361 18.11 1.99 -15.06
C THR A 361 18.83 2.38 -13.77
N VAL A 362 19.10 1.41 -12.88
CA VAL A 362 19.97 1.58 -11.70
C VAL A 362 21.16 0.64 -11.82
N MET A 363 22.35 1.21 -11.63
CA MET A 363 23.63 0.53 -11.67
C MET A 363 24.43 0.89 -10.40
N VAL A 364 25.33 0.02 -9.97
CA VAL A 364 26.11 0.18 -8.75
C VAL A 364 27.61 0.05 -9.05
N ASN A 365 28.37 1.05 -8.67
CA ASN A 365 29.85 0.93 -8.63
C ASN A 365 30.25 0.19 -7.36
N GLU A 366 30.46 -1.11 -7.48
CA GLU A 366 30.73 -2.01 -6.33
C GLU A 366 32.05 -1.70 -5.60
N VAL A 367 32.98 -1.07 -6.30
CA VAL A 367 34.24 -0.65 -5.69
C VAL A 367 34.07 0.56 -4.79
N ALA A 368 33.24 1.50 -5.23
CA ALA A 368 32.94 2.72 -4.49
C ALA A 368 31.77 2.54 -3.47
N CYS A 369 30.89 1.57 -3.72
CA CYS A 369 29.69 1.31 -2.91
C CYS A 369 29.60 -0.17 -2.49
N PRO A 370 30.62 -0.72 -1.80
CA PRO A 370 30.66 -2.14 -1.44
C PRO A 370 29.57 -2.53 -0.44
N VAL A 371 29.17 -1.62 0.45
CA VAL A 371 28.10 -1.88 1.44
C VAL A 371 26.73 -1.87 0.75
N THR A 372 26.45 -0.89 -0.12
CA THR A 372 25.24 -0.85 -0.94
C THR A 372 25.08 -2.13 -1.76
N ALA A 373 26.13 -2.56 -2.47
CA ALA A 373 26.10 -3.80 -3.26
C ALA A 373 25.79 -5.02 -2.40
N ARG A 374 26.45 -5.15 -1.25
CA ARG A 374 26.22 -6.25 -0.31
C ARG A 374 24.80 -6.24 0.26
N CYS A 375 24.31 -5.07 0.69
CA CYS A 375 22.98 -4.93 1.28
C CYS A 375 21.87 -5.28 0.25
N LEU A 376 22.00 -4.85 -1.00
CA LEU A 376 21.09 -5.24 -2.09
C LEU A 376 21.10 -6.74 -2.34
N GLU A 377 22.26 -7.38 -2.27
CA GLU A 377 22.42 -8.81 -2.52
C GLU A 377 21.88 -9.68 -1.38
N GLN A 378 22.04 -9.24 -0.14
CA GLN A 378 21.84 -10.08 1.05
C GLN A 378 20.55 -9.82 1.81
N GLN A 379 19.83 -8.72 1.55
CA GLN A 379 18.58 -8.47 2.27
C GLN A 379 17.53 -9.49 1.89
N ALA A 380 17.07 -10.21 2.90
CA ALA A 380 15.98 -11.19 2.78
C ALA A 380 14.71 -10.67 3.42
N TYR A 381 13.59 -11.30 3.12
CA TYR A 381 12.34 -11.07 3.83
C TYR A 381 12.34 -11.80 5.18
N ASP A 382 11.74 -11.19 6.19
CA ASP A 382 11.45 -11.86 7.46
C ASP A 382 10.23 -12.81 7.33
N LYS A 383 9.90 -13.51 8.42
CA LYS A 383 8.74 -14.40 8.49
C LYS A 383 7.38 -13.74 8.25
N ASN A 384 7.31 -12.41 8.29
CA ASN A 384 6.10 -11.61 8.09
C ASN A 384 6.03 -11.03 6.66
N GLY A 385 7.01 -11.32 5.79
CA GLY A 385 7.10 -10.78 4.45
C GLY A 385 7.56 -9.32 4.38
N GLU A 386 8.19 -8.82 5.43
CA GLU A 386 8.82 -7.50 5.45
C GLU A 386 10.35 -7.66 5.31
N PRO A 387 11.07 -6.67 4.74
CA PRO A 387 12.52 -6.72 4.73
C PRO A 387 13.08 -6.91 6.16
N ASP A 388 13.93 -7.92 6.35
CA ASP A 388 14.48 -8.23 7.67
C ASP A 388 15.37 -7.11 8.18
N LYS A 389 15.01 -6.54 9.33
CA LYS A 389 15.75 -5.47 9.99
C LYS A 389 16.85 -5.96 10.93
N LYS A 390 16.83 -7.25 11.28
CA LYS A 390 17.82 -7.82 12.20
C LYS A 390 19.19 -8.04 11.53
N SER A 391 19.20 -8.17 10.22
CA SER A 391 20.42 -8.32 9.43
C SER A 391 21.26 -7.04 9.35
N GLY A 392 20.68 -5.87 9.66
CA GLY A 392 21.33 -4.55 9.53
C GLY A 392 21.58 -4.12 8.09
N ASN A 393 20.92 -4.78 7.11
CA ASN A 393 21.01 -4.40 5.69
C ASN A 393 19.99 -3.33 5.30
N ASP A 394 19.00 -3.07 6.15
CA ASP A 394 17.86 -2.20 5.87
C ASP A 394 18.26 -0.72 5.74
N HIS A 395 19.10 -0.18 6.63
CA HIS A 395 19.47 1.24 6.62
C HIS A 395 20.11 1.68 5.31
N GLN A 396 21.11 0.92 4.82
CA GLN A 396 21.78 1.25 3.56
C GLN A 396 20.81 1.09 2.37
N ASN A 397 19.97 0.06 2.40
CA ASN A 397 18.97 -0.17 1.34
C ASN A 397 17.86 0.89 1.36
N ASP A 398 17.43 1.36 2.53
CA ASP A 398 16.48 2.46 2.64
C ASP A 398 17.06 3.74 2.02
N ALA A 399 18.30 4.12 2.40
CA ALA A 399 19.00 5.22 1.77
C ALA A 399 19.14 5.05 0.24
N THR A 400 19.43 3.83 -0.22
CA THR A 400 19.58 3.51 -1.64
C THR A 400 18.26 3.66 -2.41
N THR A 401 17.13 3.35 -1.80
CA THR A 401 15.84 3.29 -2.50
C THR A 401 15.05 4.60 -2.50
N TYR A 402 15.31 5.55 -1.57
CA TYR A 402 14.56 6.82 -1.54
C TYR A 402 14.65 7.63 -2.83
N PRO A 403 15.84 7.86 -3.45
CA PRO A 403 15.91 8.59 -4.72
C PRO A 403 15.15 7.88 -5.83
N ILE A 404 15.27 6.56 -5.88
CA ILE A 404 14.67 5.74 -6.94
C ILE A 404 13.14 5.71 -6.81
N ALA A 405 12.61 5.55 -5.61
CA ALA A 405 11.18 5.59 -5.37
C ALA A 405 10.57 6.98 -5.63
N TYR A 406 11.34 8.05 -5.47
CA TYR A 406 10.90 9.41 -5.76
C TYR A 406 10.89 9.71 -7.27
N GLU A 407 11.95 9.39 -7.96
CA GLU A 407 12.16 9.76 -9.37
C GLU A 407 11.57 8.73 -10.36
N LEU A 408 11.48 7.47 -9.94
CA LEU A 408 10.99 6.35 -10.75
C LEU A 408 9.85 5.61 -10.00
N PRO A 409 8.79 6.30 -9.55
CA PRO A 409 7.72 5.66 -8.80
C PRO A 409 6.96 4.68 -9.69
N ILE A 410 6.57 3.53 -9.12
CA ILE A 410 5.71 2.56 -9.79
C ILE A 410 4.28 3.08 -9.93
N VAL A 411 3.78 3.74 -8.89
CA VAL A 411 2.47 4.39 -8.93
C VAL A 411 2.68 5.86 -9.28
N LYS A 412 2.26 6.28 -10.46
CA LYS A 412 2.28 7.71 -10.82
C LYS A 412 1.36 8.46 -9.87
N PRO A 413 1.83 9.54 -9.22
CA PRO A 413 0.95 10.37 -8.41
C PRO A 413 -0.19 10.89 -9.29
N VAL A 414 -1.42 10.88 -8.77
CA VAL A 414 -2.57 11.49 -9.45
C VAL A 414 -2.32 12.99 -9.51
N LEU A 415 -2.00 13.49 -10.69
CA LEU A 415 -1.93 14.93 -10.94
C LEU A 415 -3.36 15.46 -11.00
N HIS A 416 -3.77 16.23 -10.01
CA HIS A 416 -4.98 17.03 -10.11
C HIS A 416 -4.73 18.16 -11.11
N ILE A 417 -5.23 18.02 -12.34
CA ILE A 417 -5.28 19.10 -13.30
C ILE A 417 -6.48 19.95 -12.90
N PRO A 418 -6.30 21.22 -12.46
CA PRO A 418 -7.43 22.09 -12.19
C PRO A 418 -8.12 22.39 -13.52
N VAL A 419 -9.30 21.83 -13.73
CA VAL A 419 -10.17 22.18 -14.85
C VAL A 419 -11.06 23.32 -14.40
N SER A 420 -10.78 24.56 -14.85
CA SER A 420 -11.68 25.68 -14.67
C SER A 420 -12.72 25.64 -15.78
N PHE A 421 -13.97 25.42 -15.43
CA PHE A 421 -15.10 25.68 -16.32
C PHE A 421 -15.44 27.17 -16.20
N ALA A 422 -15.38 27.91 -17.32
CA ALA A 422 -16.06 29.20 -17.42
C ALA A 422 -17.55 28.91 -17.53
N LEU A 423 -18.34 29.38 -16.53
CA LEU A 423 -19.80 29.45 -16.60
C LEU A 423 -20.24 30.63 -17.45
#